data_bd8446f80cdd1c24b68f519418af90af
#
_entry.id   bd8446f80cdd1c24b68f519418af90af
#
_cell.length_a   1.000
_cell.length_b   1.000
_cell.length_c   1.000
_cell.angle_alpha   90.00
_cell.angle_beta   90.00
_cell.angle_gamma   90.00
#
_symmetry.space_group_name_H-M   'P 1'
#
loop_
_entity.id
_entity.type
_entity.pdbx_description
1 polymer ?
#
loop_
_entity_poly.entity_id
_entity_poly.type
_entity_poly.pdbx_seq_one_letter_code
_entity_poly.pdbx_strand_id
1 'polypeptide(L)'
;GVPDVGEKAVAEFEKDPAGVVMSTIPVQAIADSLGDASLGTVDCYTETNGELFKNGNLKYLCGKYESIIGPAFAAMYNAVTGYSEDFREDGKAFAIQQGFWTSTDYQDFKEKYELSSGITLNAYSYEDLLDVCKAHNPEANLNDLKELAGAWDFDSAAQRRK
;
A
#
# COMPACT_ATOMS: atom_id res chain seq x y z
N GLY A 1 -6.99 19.77 11.95
CA GLY A 1 -5.95 18.74 11.85
C GLY A 1 -6.51 17.31 11.88
N VAL A 2 -5.65 16.30 11.77
CA VAL A 2 -6.06 14.88 11.82
C VAL A 2 -6.82 14.52 13.11
N PRO A 3 -6.44 15.01 14.31
CA PRO A 3 -7.20 14.77 15.55
C PRO A 3 -8.66 15.24 15.48
N ASP A 4 -8.91 16.39 14.91
CA ASP A 4 -10.24 16.98 14.75
C ASP A 4 -11.16 16.12 13.85
N VAL A 5 -10.59 15.43 12.84
CA VAL A 5 -11.35 14.51 11.99
C VAL A 5 -11.78 13.25 12.75
N GLY A 6 -10.92 12.71 13.61
CA GLY A 6 -11.25 11.56 14.45
C GLY A 6 -12.38 11.85 15.42
N GLU A 7 -12.29 12.96 16.15
CA GLU A 7 -13.34 13.40 17.09
C GLU A 7 -14.69 13.61 16.40
N LYS A 8 -14.70 14.21 15.22
CA LYS A 8 -15.93 14.39 14.43
C LYS A 8 -16.50 13.06 13.95
N ALA A 9 -15.66 12.12 13.50
CA ALA A 9 -16.11 10.80 13.07
C ALA A 9 -16.74 10.03 14.22
N VAL A 10 -16.15 10.07 15.42
CA VAL A 10 -16.72 9.46 16.63
C VAL A 10 -18.06 10.11 16.98
N ALA A 11 -18.14 11.42 16.99
CA ALA A 11 -19.38 12.15 17.31
C ALA A 11 -20.52 11.85 16.30
N GLU A 12 -20.22 11.62 15.05
CA GLU A 12 -21.23 11.19 14.06
C GLU A 12 -21.63 9.74 14.27
N PHE A 13 -20.69 8.83 14.54
CA PHE A 13 -20.98 7.44 14.85
C PHE A 13 -21.86 7.29 16.11
N GLU A 14 -21.62 8.08 17.16
CA GLU A 14 -22.46 8.08 18.38
C GLU A 14 -23.90 8.49 18.13
N LYS A 15 -24.15 9.35 17.12
CA LYS A 15 -25.52 9.76 16.74
C LYS A 15 -26.28 8.70 15.94
N ASP A 16 -25.55 7.98 15.08
CA ASP A 16 -26.10 6.96 14.19
C ASP A 16 -25.14 5.76 14.12
N PRO A 17 -25.15 4.87 15.12
CA PRO A 17 -24.23 3.74 15.19
C PRO A 17 -24.40 2.77 14.00
N ALA A 18 -23.31 2.46 13.35
CA ALA A 18 -23.24 1.52 12.24
C ALA A 18 -22.57 0.20 12.68
N GLY A 19 -22.93 -0.92 12.03
CA GLY A 19 -22.30 -2.21 12.27
C GLY A 19 -20.89 -2.34 11.69
N VAL A 20 -20.55 -1.50 10.68
CA VAL A 20 -19.26 -1.46 10.00
C VAL A 20 -18.85 -0.02 9.76
N VAL A 21 -17.62 0.30 10.10
CA VAL A 21 -17.01 1.62 9.84
C VAL A 21 -15.78 1.42 8.95
N MET A 22 -15.70 2.18 7.86
CA MET A 22 -14.50 2.23 7.01
C MET A 22 -13.80 3.58 7.18
N SER A 23 -12.52 3.54 7.48
CA SER A 23 -11.69 4.72 7.65
C SER A 23 -10.44 4.67 6.79
N THR A 24 -9.96 5.81 6.34
CA THR A 24 -8.66 5.93 5.68
C THR A 24 -7.61 6.57 6.57
N ILE A 25 -8.02 7.34 7.57
CA ILE A 25 -7.20 8.02 8.60
C ILE A 25 -8.19 8.59 9.63
N PRO A 26 -7.89 8.67 10.89
CA PRO A 26 -6.95 7.96 11.73
C PRO A 26 -7.63 6.75 12.39
N VAL A 27 -7.18 5.58 12.04
CA VAL A 27 -7.77 4.32 12.51
C VAL A 27 -7.76 4.23 14.04
N GLN A 28 -6.63 4.56 14.66
CA GLN A 28 -6.47 4.47 16.13
C GLN A 28 -7.44 5.38 16.88
N ALA A 29 -7.68 6.60 16.38
CA ALA A 29 -8.52 7.58 17.09
C ALA A 29 -10.01 7.16 17.19
N ILE A 30 -10.46 6.27 16.27
CA ILE A 30 -11.85 5.81 16.25
C ILE A 30 -12.00 4.38 16.73
N ALA A 31 -10.95 3.57 16.69
CA ALA A 31 -11.00 2.16 17.05
C ALA A 31 -11.59 1.90 18.45
N ASP A 32 -11.17 2.71 19.44
CA ASP A 32 -11.59 2.56 20.84
C ASP A 32 -13.02 3.06 21.10
N SER A 33 -13.61 3.76 20.13
CA SER A 33 -14.95 4.40 20.28
C SER A 33 -16.06 3.64 19.57
N LEU A 34 -15.73 2.59 18.81
CA LEU A 34 -16.70 1.90 17.96
C LEU A 34 -17.52 0.82 18.68
N GLY A 35 -17.22 0.47 19.94
CA GLY A 35 -17.89 -0.61 20.66
C GLY A 35 -17.80 -1.93 19.88
N ASP A 36 -18.96 -2.51 19.55
CA ASP A 36 -19.06 -3.78 18.82
C ASP A 36 -18.98 -3.64 17.29
N ALA A 37 -18.86 -2.43 16.75
CA ALA A 37 -18.78 -2.23 15.32
C ALA A 37 -17.44 -2.73 14.74
N SER A 38 -17.49 -3.26 13.54
CA SER A 38 -16.30 -3.72 12.83
C SER A 38 -15.60 -2.54 12.13
N LEU A 39 -14.31 -2.37 12.40
CA LEU A 39 -13.49 -1.37 11.74
C LEU A 39 -12.75 -1.97 10.55
N GLY A 40 -12.80 -1.30 9.40
CA GLY A 40 -11.96 -1.54 8.24
C GLY A 40 -11.17 -0.29 7.88
N THR A 41 -10.02 -0.47 7.23
CA THR A 41 -9.20 0.66 6.77
C THR A 41 -8.56 0.41 5.41
N VAL A 42 -8.29 1.50 4.70
CA VAL A 42 -7.37 1.54 3.56
C VAL A 42 -6.15 2.34 3.99
N ASP A 43 -5.09 1.64 4.40
CA ASP A 43 -3.91 2.24 5.01
C ASP A 43 -2.67 1.35 4.82
N CYS A 44 -1.55 1.71 5.45
CA CYS A 44 -0.31 0.94 5.40
C CYS A 44 -0.34 -0.28 6.32
N TYR A 45 0.48 -1.27 6.00
CA TYR A 45 0.89 -2.30 6.94
C TYR A 45 1.85 -1.68 7.96
N THR A 46 1.33 -1.34 9.15
CA THR A 46 2.09 -0.72 10.24
C THR A 46 1.96 -1.52 11.53
N GLU A 47 2.90 -1.35 12.44
CA GLU A 47 2.84 -1.98 13.77
C GLU A 47 1.54 -1.61 14.51
N THR A 48 1.11 -0.35 14.43
CA THR A 48 -0.15 0.13 15.02
C THR A 48 -1.35 -0.63 14.48
N ASN A 49 -1.46 -0.79 13.17
CA ASN A 49 -2.56 -1.55 12.56
C ASN A 49 -2.49 -3.04 12.91
N GLY A 50 -1.29 -3.59 13.09
CA GLY A 50 -1.09 -4.95 13.59
C GLY A 50 -1.63 -5.15 15.01
N GLU A 51 -1.37 -4.22 15.93
CA GLU A 51 -1.93 -4.28 17.27
C GLU A 51 -3.46 -4.15 17.28
N LEU A 52 -4.04 -3.34 16.38
CA LEU A 52 -5.50 -3.26 16.23
C LEU A 52 -6.12 -4.57 15.73
N PHE A 53 -5.47 -5.28 14.81
CA PHE A 53 -5.91 -6.63 14.42
C PHE A 53 -5.81 -7.63 15.56
N LYS A 54 -4.69 -7.62 16.27
CA LYS A 54 -4.43 -8.53 17.40
C LYS A 54 -5.45 -8.36 18.53
N ASN A 55 -5.83 -7.12 18.80
CA ASN A 55 -6.81 -6.78 19.82
C ASN A 55 -8.27 -6.94 19.32
N GLY A 56 -8.48 -7.23 18.05
CA GLY A 56 -9.79 -7.42 17.45
C GLY A 56 -10.55 -6.15 17.11
N ASN A 57 -9.92 -4.97 17.24
CA ASN A 57 -10.52 -3.69 16.85
C ASN A 57 -10.58 -3.51 15.34
N LEU A 58 -9.56 -3.98 14.60
CA LEU A 58 -9.52 -3.94 13.15
C LEU A 58 -9.90 -5.31 12.56
N LYS A 59 -10.80 -5.34 11.58
CA LYS A 59 -11.29 -6.55 10.91
C LYS A 59 -10.92 -6.62 9.43
N TYR A 60 -10.51 -5.49 8.84
CA TYR A 60 -10.12 -5.42 7.44
C TYR A 60 -9.08 -4.33 7.22
N LEU A 61 -8.04 -4.65 6.48
CA LEU A 61 -7.08 -3.68 5.98
C LEU A 61 -6.84 -3.93 4.49
N CYS A 62 -6.85 -2.85 3.71
CA CYS A 62 -6.35 -2.81 2.34
C CYS A 62 -5.09 -1.95 2.31
N GLY A 63 -3.94 -2.57 2.10
CA GLY A 63 -2.65 -1.89 2.03
C GLY A 63 -2.46 -1.15 0.71
N LYS A 64 -2.03 0.10 0.75
CA LYS A 64 -1.97 0.99 -0.42
C LYS A 64 -0.58 1.55 -0.74
N TYR A 65 0.27 1.76 0.24
CA TYR A 65 1.51 2.51 0.01
C TYR A 65 2.68 1.64 -0.44
N GLU A 66 2.73 0.41 0.00
CA GLU A 66 3.82 -0.51 -0.26
C GLU A 66 3.98 -0.79 -1.75
N SER A 67 2.88 -0.84 -2.50
CA SER A 67 2.88 -1.06 -3.94
C SER A 67 3.33 0.17 -4.76
N ILE A 68 3.26 1.37 -4.19
CA ILE A 68 3.48 2.64 -4.91
C ILE A 68 4.97 3.00 -4.98
N ILE A 69 5.73 2.76 -3.91
CA ILE A 69 7.07 3.34 -3.72
C ILE A 69 8.05 2.87 -4.80
N GLY A 70 8.12 1.58 -5.09
CA GLY A 70 9.04 1.04 -6.09
C GLY A 70 8.80 1.61 -7.49
N PRO A 71 7.60 1.46 -8.07
CA PRO A 71 7.29 2.02 -9.40
C PRO A 71 7.40 3.54 -9.48
N ALA A 72 7.03 4.28 -8.42
CA ALA A 72 7.19 5.72 -8.39
C ALA A 72 8.66 6.14 -8.39
N PHE A 73 9.51 5.43 -7.63
CA PHE A 73 10.96 5.62 -7.65
C PHE A 73 11.53 5.36 -9.04
N ALA A 74 11.20 4.23 -9.67
CA ALA A 74 11.70 3.87 -10.99
C ALA A 74 11.26 4.89 -12.06
N ALA A 75 10.01 5.35 -12.02
CA ALA A 75 9.52 6.40 -12.91
C ALA A 75 10.30 7.71 -12.75
N MET A 76 10.53 8.14 -11.50
CA MET A 76 11.31 9.34 -11.21
C MET A 76 12.78 9.17 -11.63
N TYR A 77 13.38 8.02 -11.37
CA TYR A 77 14.76 7.72 -11.75
C TYR A 77 14.94 7.76 -13.27
N ASN A 78 14.05 7.14 -14.05
CA ASN A 78 14.05 7.23 -15.51
C ASN A 78 13.95 8.69 -15.98
N ALA A 79 13.11 9.49 -15.35
CA ALA A 79 12.97 10.90 -15.71
C ALA A 79 14.24 11.71 -15.45
N VAL A 80 14.86 11.56 -14.27
CA VAL A 80 16.07 12.34 -13.92
C VAL A 80 17.33 11.87 -14.62
N THR A 81 17.36 10.61 -15.11
CA THR A 81 18.46 10.07 -15.92
C THR A 81 18.32 10.32 -17.42
N GLY A 82 17.28 11.09 -17.82
CA GLY A 82 17.13 11.57 -19.20
C GLY A 82 16.20 10.73 -20.07
N TYR A 83 15.50 9.75 -19.52
CA TYR A 83 14.62 8.85 -20.26
C TYR A 83 13.13 9.16 -20.07
N SER A 84 12.78 10.39 -19.70
CA SER A 84 11.38 10.76 -19.44
C SER A 84 10.45 10.55 -20.65
N GLU A 85 10.95 10.72 -21.86
CA GLU A 85 10.14 10.55 -23.07
C GLU A 85 9.83 9.09 -23.39
N ASP A 86 10.72 8.16 -23.04
CA ASP A 86 10.53 6.71 -23.22
C ASP A 86 9.45 6.14 -22.27
N PHE A 87 9.13 6.88 -21.21
CA PHE A 87 8.15 6.51 -20.19
C PHE A 87 6.92 7.43 -20.24
N ARG A 88 6.51 7.86 -21.43
CA ARG A 88 5.29 8.63 -21.67
C ARG A 88 4.29 7.82 -22.48
N GLU A 89 3.02 8.10 -22.29
CA GLU A 89 1.92 7.54 -23.05
C GLU A 89 1.34 8.64 -23.95
N ASP A 90 1.52 8.52 -25.27
CA ASP A 90 1.14 9.56 -26.24
C ASP A 90 1.71 10.96 -25.90
N GLY A 91 2.96 11.01 -25.42
CA GLY A 91 3.61 12.27 -25.02
C GLY A 91 3.10 12.85 -23.69
N LYS A 92 2.26 12.14 -22.95
CA LYS A 92 1.66 12.56 -21.68
C LYS A 92 2.17 11.72 -20.52
N ALA A 93 1.87 12.17 -19.32
CA ALA A 93 2.06 11.37 -18.11
C ALA A 93 1.22 10.09 -18.20
N PHE A 94 1.78 8.99 -17.75
CA PHE A 94 1.13 7.68 -17.73
C PHE A 94 0.44 7.42 -16.38
N ALA A 95 -0.50 6.51 -16.40
CA ALA A 95 -1.13 5.95 -15.20
C ALA A 95 -0.67 4.51 -14.99
N ILE A 96 -0.42 4.16 -13.74
CA ILE A 96 -0.12 2.78 -13.33
C ILE A 96 -1.29 2.26 -12.52
N GLN A 97 -1.81 1.11 -12.92
CA GLN A 97 -2.76 0.37 -12.12
C GLN A 97 -1.97 -0.57 -11.21
N GLN A 98 -2.19 -0.45 -9.91
CA GLN A 98 -1.55 -1.28 -8.90
C GLN A 98 -2.56 -2.17 -8.21
N GLY A 99 -2.13 -3.36 -7.79
CA GLY A 99 -2.86 -4.20 -6.88
C GLY A 99 -2.79 -3.70 -5.43
N PHE A 100 -3.64 -4.24 -4.60
CA PHE A 100 -3.64 -4.02 -3.16
C PHE A 100 -3.58 -5.37 -2.44
N TRP A 101 -2.82 -5.42 -1.36
CA TRP A 101 -2.90 -6.54 -0.44
C TRP A 101 -3.98 -6.25 0.59
N THR A 102 -4.77 -7.26 0.89
CA THR A 102 -5.83 -7.14 1.89
C THR A 102 -5.60 -8.13 3.00
N SER A 103 -5.96 -7.75 4.23
CA SER A 103 -5.92 -8.63 5.38
C SER A 103 -7.22 -8.57 6.16
N THR A 104 -7.67 -9.73 6.64
CA THR A 104 -8.91 -9.89 7.41
C THR A 104 -8.67 -10.51 8.78
N ASP A 105 -7.45 -10.92 9.07
CA ASP A 105 -7.03 -11.43 10.36
C ASP A 105 -5.56 -11.09 10.65
N TYR A 106 -5.15 -11.29 11.91
CA TYR A 106 -3.82 -10.91 12.38
C TYR A 106 -2.71 -11.77 11.77
N GLN A 107 -2.94 -13.06 11.52
CA GLN A 107 -1.89 -13.92 10.95
C GLN A 107 -1.58 -13.55 9.52
N ASP A 108 -2.60 -13.35 8.71
CA ASP A 108 -2.49 -12.88 7.33
C ASP A 108 -1.86 -11.47 7.27
N PHE A 109 -2.26 -10.57 8.18
CA PHE A 109 -1.65 -9.26 8.34
C PHE A 109 -0.14 -9.38 8.61
N LYS A 110 0.26 -10.23 9.55
CA LYS A 110 1.65 -10.38 9.98
C LYS A 110 2.56 -10.82 8.83
N GLU A 111 2.13 -11.79 8.04
CA GLU A 111 2.90 -12.27 6.89
C GLU A 111 3.14 -11.14 5.85
N LYS A 112 2.11 -10.37 5.56
CA LYS A 112 2.18 -9.22 4.65
C LYS A 112 3.00 -8.07 5.22
N TYR A 113 2.86 -7.80 6.52
CA TYR A 113 3.66 -6.81 7.23
C TYR A 113 5.16 -7.15 7.18
N GLU A 114 5.53 -8.39 7.45
CA GLU A 114 6.92 -8.84 7.41
C GLU A 114 7.55 -8.66 6.02
N LEU A 115 6.77 -8.91 4.95
CA LEU A 115 7.25 -8.71 3.59
C LEU A 115 7.32 -7.24 3.18
N SER A 116 6.38 -6.40 3.61
CA SER A 116 6.25 -5.01 3.15
C SER A 116 7.11 -4.01 3.93
N SER A 117 7.37 -4.26 5.21
CA SER A 117 8.01 -3.30 6.13
C SER A 117 9.46 -3.62 6.47
N GLY A 118 9.95 -4.79 6.08
CA GLY A 118 11.32 -5.20 6.38
C GLY A 118 12.35 -4.39 5.60
N ILE A 119 13.39 -3.88 6.29
CA ILE A 119 14.54 -3.25 5.64
C ILE A 119 15.26 -4.24 4.70
N THR A 120 15.21 -5.53 5.03
CA THR A 120 15.80 -6.62 4.26
C THR A 120 14.79 -7.38 3.38
N LEU A 121 13.50 -7.21 3.64
CA LEU A 121 12.40 -7.88 2.98
C LEU A 121 11.45 -6.86 2.34
N ASN A 122 11.97 -6.05 1.45
CA ASN A 122 11.14 -5.17 0.65
C ASN A 122 10.44 -5.98 -0.45
N ALA A 123 9.18 -5.72 -0.71
CA ALA A 123 8.38 -6.42 -1.72
C ALA A 123 8.88 -6.21 -3.17
N TYR A 124 9.64 -5.14 -3.43
CA TYR A 124 10.45 -4.98 -4.64
C TYR A 124 11.91 -5.24 -4.31
N SER A 125 12.58 -6.09 -5.09
CA SER A 125 14.03 -6.25 -5.01
C SER A 125 14.75 -5.07 -5.65
N TYR A 126 16.02 -4.95 -5.38
CA TYR A 126 16.88 -4.00 -6.09
C TYR A 126 16.93 -4.33 -7.60
N GLU A 127 17.02 -5.61 -7.93
CA GLU A 127 17.02 -6.10 -9.31
C GLU A 127 15.71 -5.80 -10.01
N ASP A 128 14.54 -6.04 -9.38
CA ASP A 128 13.23 -5.68 -9.95
C ASP A 128 13.19 -4.20 -10.39
N LEU A 129 13.76 -3.32 -9.58
CA LEU A 129 13.79 -1.89 -9.87
C LEU A 129 14.83 -1.51 -10.92
N LEU A 130 15.99 -2.18 -10.97
CA LEU A 130 16.99 -1.94 -12.01
C LEU A 130 16.48 -2.39 -13.38
N ASP A 131 15.77 -3.49 -13.46
CA ASP A 131 15.24 -4.04 -14.71
C ASP A 131 14.26 -3.10 -15.41
N VAL A 132 13.56 -2.25 -14.66
CA VAL A 132 12.64 -1.23 -15.20
C VAL A 132 13.25 0.18 -15.28
N CYS A 133 14.56 0.31 -15.01
CA CYS A 133 15.30 1.56 -15.11
C CYS A 133 16.21 1.55 -16.35
N LYS A 134 15.88 2.36 -17.36
CA LYS A 134 16.56 2.37 -18.67
C LYS A 134 18.06 2.70 -18.61
N ALA A 135 18.49 3.44 -17.59
CA ALA A 135 19.91 3.70 -17.34
C ALA A 135 20.72 2.44 -16.99
N HIS A 136 20.06 1.38 -16.52
CA HIS A 136 20.67 0.08 -16.17
C HIS A 136 20.30 -1.01 -17.15
N ASN A 137 19.04 -1.04 -17.60
CA ASN A 137 18.55 -1.92 -18.63
C ASN A 137 18.10 -1.08 -19.85
N PRO A 138 18.92 -0.97 -20.92
CA PRO A 138 18.58 -0.16 -22.09
C PRO A 138 17.28 -0.56 -22.81
N GLU A 139 16.83 -1.81 -22.64
CA GLU A 139 15.59 -2.33 -23.24
C GLU A 139 14.35 -1.97 -22.41
N ALA A 140 14.54 -1.50 -21.16
CA ALA A 140 13.43 -1.14 -20.28
C ALA A 140 12.53 -0.06 -20.91
N ASN A 141 11.25 -0.24 -20.73
CA ASN A 141 10.23 0.63 -21.29
C ASN A 141 9.02 0.78 -20.34
N LEU A 142 8.04 1.59 -20.72
CA LEU A 142 6.86 1.83 -19.90
C LEU A 142 6.02 0.57 -19.61
N ASN A 143 5.98 -0.39 -20.54
CA ASN A 143 5.21 -1.61 -20.32
C ASN A 143 5.85 -2.49 -19.22
N ASP A 144 7.18 -2.58 -19.18
CA ASP A 144 7.89 -3.33 -18.14
C ASP A 144 7.60 -2.73 -16.75
N LEU A 145 7.58 -1.40 -16.65
CA LEU A 145 7.21 -0.70 -15.41
C LEU A 145 5.74 -0.94 -15.02
N LYS A 146 4.82 -0.94 -16.00
CA LYS A 146 3.42 -1.26 -15.77
C LYS A 146 3.21 -2.71 -15.36
N GLU A 147 3.94 -3.65 -15.95
CA GLU A 147 3.90 -5.07 -15.62
C GLU A 147 4.43 -5.32 -14.20
N LEU A 148 5.56 -4.72 -13.83
CA LEU A 148 6.09 -4.82 -12.47
C LEU A 148 5.07 -4.30 -11.43
N ALA A 149 4.46 -3.16 -11.69
CA ALA A 149 3.44 -2.60 -10.80
C ALA A 149 2.16 -3.43 -10.75
N GLY A 150 1.72 -3.97 -11.91
CA GLY A 150 0.53 -4.83 -12.02
C GLY A 150 0.71 -6.21 -11.37
N ALA A 151 1.95 -6.70 -11.29
CA ALA A 151 2.30 -7.95 -10.62
C ALA A 151 2.41 -7.80 -9.08
N TRP A 152 1.76 -6.78 -8.51
CA TRP A 152 1.69 -6.55 -7.07
C TRP A 152 0.59 -7.41 -6.44
N ASP A 153 0.81 -8.70 -6.36
CA ASP A 153 0.10 -9.61 -5.48
C ASP A 153 1.07 -10.21 -4.46
N PHE A 154 0.55 -10.67 -3.33
CA PHE A 154 1.38 -11.13 -2.23
C PHE A 154 2.22 -12.36 -2.61
N ASP A 155 1.64 -13.30 -3.33
CA ASP A 155 2.32 -14.54 -3.68
C ASP A 155 3.48 -14.29 -4.66
N SER A 156 3.27 -13.45 -5.67
CA SER A 156 4.32 -13.05 -6.62
C SER A 156 5.44 -12.27 -5.92
N ALA A 157 5.09 -11.33 -5.03
CA ALA A 157 6.08 -10.58 -4.25
C ALA A 157 6.88 -11.50 -3.32
N ALA A 158 6.24 -12.45 -2.65
CA ALA A 158 6.89 -13.41 -1.77
C ALA A 158 7.80 -14.39 -2.55
N GLN A 159 7.43 -14.77 -3.78
CA GLN A 159 8.26 -15.63 -4.63
C GLN A 159 9.53 -14.95 -5.11
N ARG A 160 9.47 -13.65 -5.43
CA ARG A 160 10.67 -12.87 -5.82
C ARG A 160 11.71 -12.75 -4.70
N ARG A 161 11.34 -13.13 -3.47
CA ARG A 161 12.19 -13.07 -2.27
C ARG A 161 12.84 -14.39 -1.88
N LYS A 162 12.56 -15.44 -2.59
CA LYS A 162 13.21 -16.76 -2.39
C LYS A 162 14.49 -16.87 -3.20
#